data_a7b7e3411b46b7d3f24b7bbc92be2be3
#
_entry.id   a7b7e3411b46b7d3f24b7bbc92be2be3
#
_cell.length_a   1.000
_cell.length_b   1.000
_cell.length_c   1.000
_cell.angle_alpha   90.00
_cell.angle_beta   90.00
_cell.angle_gamma   90.00
#
_symmetry.space_group_name_H-M   'P 1'
#
loop_
_entity.id
_entity.type
_entity.pdbx_description
1 polymer ?
#
loop_
_entity_poly.entity_id
_entity_poly.type
_entity_poly.pdbx_seq_one_letter_code
_entity_poly.pdbx_strand_id
1 'polypeptide(L)'
;MSTLNWHAVRAIYRFEMARTFRTITQSIASPVLSTSLYFVVFGAAIGSRMGDIDGISYGAFIIPGLIMLSLLNESISNASFGIYMPKWAGTIYELLSAPVSYVEVVMGYVGAAASKSLILGVLILITARLFVPYEIAHPFWMLCFLLLTAVTFSLFGFIIGLWADDFQKLQVIPLMVVTPLTFLGGAFYSINMLPPVWQKITLFNPVVYLISGFRWSFYGVADVNVGVSLAAILGFLVLCMVVVWWIFRTGWKLKS
;
A
#
# COMPACT_ATOMS: atom_id res chain seq x y z
N MET A 1 -20.44 6.18 26.84
CA MET A 1 -19.28 6.16 25.93
C MET A 1 -18.43 4.98 26.34
N SER A 2 -18.41 3.90 25.56
CA SER A 2 -17.53 2.75 25.84
C SER A 2 -16.09 3.20 25.68
N THR A 3 -15.27 3.07 26.72
CA THR A 3 -13.83 3.26 26.65
C THR A 3 -13.27 2.27 25.62
N LEU A 4 -12.43 2.75 24.71
CA LEU A 4 -11.81 1.93 23.67
C LEU A 4 -11.11 0.71 24.31
N ASN A 5 -11.46 -0.50 23.85
CA ASN A 5 -10.89 -1.73 24.40
C ASN A 5 -9.53 -2.02 23.74
N TRP A 6 -8.47 -1.40 24.27
CA TRP A 6 -7.10 -1.60 23.80
C TRP A 6 -6.61 -3.06 23.89
N HIS A 7 -7.16 -3.86 24.78
CA HIS A 7 -6.81 -5.28 24.88
C HIS A 7 -7.28 -6.04 23.64
N ALA A 8 -8.47 -5.74 23.14
CA ALA A 8 -9.00 -6.33 21.92
C ALA A 8 -8.15 -5.90 20.68
N VAL A 9 -7.88 -4.61 20.53
CA VAL A 9 -6.99 -4.10 19.45
C VAL A 9 -5.64 -4.81 19.48
N ARG A 10 -5.02 -4.88 20.65
CA ARG A 10 -3.71 -5.52 20.82
C ARG A 10 -3.76 -7.03 20.52
N ALA A 11 -4.82 -7.71 20.91
CA ALA A 11 -4.98 -9.14 20.67
C ALA A 11 -5.05 -9.44 19.16
N ILE A 12 -5.91 -8.72 18.42
CA ILE A 12 -6.04 -8.86 16.96
C ILE A 12 -4.71 -8.49 16.27
N TYR A 13 -4.12 -7.36 16.63
CA TYR A 13 -2.85 -6.90 16.07
C TYR A 13 -1.74 -7.93 16.27
N ARG A 14 -1.57 -8.46 17.50
CA ARG A 14 -0.52 -9.46 17.79
C ARG A 14 -0.74 -10.77 17.06
N PHE A 15 -2.00 -11.22 16.94
CA PHE A 15 -2.35 -12.41 16.19
C PHE A 15 -1.93 -12.28 14.72
N GLU A 16 -2.29 -11.14 14.10
CA GLU A 16 -1.94 -10.83 12.72
C GLU A 16 -0.43 -10.68 12.50
N MET A 17 0.28 -10.01 13.40
CA MET A 17 1.73 -9.88 13.33
C MET A 17 2.42 -11.25 13.50
N ALA A 18 1.95 -12.10 14.42
CA ALA A 18 2.48 -13.45 14.60
C ALA A 18 2.31 -14.32 13.33
N ARG A 19 1.23 -14.12 12.56
CA ARG A 19 1.05 -14.76 11.26
C ARG A 19 2.18 -14.38 10.29
N THR A 20 2.58 -13.14 10.24
CA THR A 20 3.67 -12.66 9.38
C THR A 20 5.00 -13.36 9.70
N PHE A 21 5.33 -13.50 10.97
CA PHE A 21 6.56 -14.17 11.37
C PHE A 21 6.56 -15.66 11.06
N ARG A 22 5.40 -16.31 11.03
CA ARG A 22 5.27 -17.72 10.59
C ARG A 22 5.43 -17.89 9.07
N THR A 23 5.16 -16.85 8.29
CA THR A 23 5.25 -16.85 6.83
C THR A 23 6.30 -15.85 6.31
N ILE A 24 7.38 -15.65 7.06
CA ILE A 24 8.39 -14.59 6.79
C ILE A 24 8.99 -14.69 5.39
N THR A 25 9.21 -15.91 4.90
CA THR A 25 9.75 -16.14 3.56
C THR A 25 8.83 -15.60 2.48
N GLN A 26 7.53 -15.83 2.61
CA GLN A 26 6.53 -15.37 1.66
C GLN A 26 6.19 -13.89 1.86
N SER A 27 6.06 -13.44 3.11
CA SER A 27 5.58 -12.09 3.44
C SER A 27 6.67 -11.01 3.33
N ILE A 28 7.95 -11.37 3.41
CA ILE A 28 9.06 -10.43 3.42
C ILE A 28 10.12 -10.79 2.37
N ALA A 29 10.65 -12.02 2.39
CA ALA A 29 11.76 -12.37 1.52
C ALA A 29 11.37 -12.32 0.03
N SER A 30 10.21 -12.86 -0.34
CA SER A 30 9.75 -12.86 -1.73
C SER A 30 9.58 -11.45 -2.32
N PRO A 31 8.86 -10.50 -1.69
CA PRO A 31 8.76 -9.13 -2.17
C PRO A 31 10.12 -8.40 -2.24
N VAL A 32 10.99 -8.59 -1.25
CA VAL A 32 12.34 -7.98 -1.27
C VAL A 32 13.17 -8.52 -2.42
N LEU A 33 13.18 -9.84 -2.63
CA LEU A 33 13.89 -10.46 -3.76
C LEU A 33 13.35 -9.98 -5.10
N SER A 34 12.02 -9.95 -5.27
CA SER A 34 11.40 -9.46 -6.51
C SER A 34 11.77 -8.01 -6.78
N THR A 35 11.73 -7.14 -5.77
CA THR A 35 12.12 -5.73 -5.92
C THR A 35 13.62 -5.59 -6.20
N SER A 36 14.46 -6.42 -5.58
CA SER A 36 15.91 -6.46 -5.89
C SER A 36 16.17 -6.81 -7.34
N LEU A 37 15.43 -7.77 -7.91
CA LEU A 37 15.53 -8.10 -9.33
C LEU A 37 15.09 -6.93 -10.21
N TYR A 38 14.07 -6.19 -9.84
CA TYR A 38 13.70 -4.95 -10.54
C TYR A 38 14.84 -3.93 -10.52
N PHE A 39 15.56 -3.74 -9.40
CA PHE A 39 16.72 -2.86 -9.34
C PHE A 39 17.85 -3.32 -10.26
N VAL A 40 18.11 -4.62 -10.34
CA VAL A 40 19.12 -5.17 -11.25
C VAL A 40 18.73 -4.94 -12.71
N VAL A 41 17.49 -5.29 -13.07
CA VAL A 41 17.04 -5.20 -14.47
C VAL A 41 16.87 -3.74 -14.91
N PHE A 42 16.07 -2.98 -14.18
CA PHE A 42 15.75 -1.61 -14.57
C PHE A 42 16.83 -0.61 -14.15
N GLY A 43 17.45 -0.79 -12.99
CA GLY A 43 18.52 0.10 -12.52
C GLY A 43 19.84 -0.13 -13.25
N ALA A 44 20.33 -1.35 -13.30
CA ALA A 44 21.64 -1.64 -13.89
C ALA A 44 21.57 -1.89 -15.41
N ALA A 45 20.71 -2.81 -15.89
CA ALA A 45 20.71 -3.20 -17.29
C ALA A 45 20.09 -2.13 -18.21
N ILE A 46 18.96 -1.56 -17.84
CA ILE A 46 18.26 -0.54 -18.61
C ILE A 46 18.81 0.86 -18.28
N GLY A 47 19.04 1.14 -17.01
CA GLY A 47 19.54 2.44 -16.55
C GLY A 47 20.90 2.82 -17.10
N SER A 48 21.77 1.85 -17.41
CA SER A 48 23.05 2.09 -18.08
C SER A 48 22.92 2.65 -19.52
N ARG A 49 21.74 2.50 -20.13
CA ARG A 49 21.43 2.94 -21.50
C ARG A 49 20.47 4.11 -21.56
N MET A 50 19.78 4.40 -20.46
CA MET A 50 18.89 5.56 -20.33
C MET A 50 19.66 6.73 -19.71
N GLY A 51 19.44 7.91 -20.24
CA GLY A 51 19.92 9.14 -19.61
C GLY A 51 19.21 9.44 -18.31
N ASP A 52 19.65 10.47 -17.61
CA ASP A 52 19.01 10.97 -16.39
C ASP A 52 17.60 11.49 -16.71
N ILE A 53 16.66 11.24 -15.80
CA ILE A 53 15.31 11.81 -15.83
C ILE A 53 15.28 12.94 -14.80
N ASP A 54 15.02 14.16 -15.25
CA ASP A 54 15.00 15.37 -14.41
C ASP A 54 16.29 15.54 -13.56
N GLY A 55 17.46 15.14 -14.10
CA GLY A 55 18.73 15.20 -13.40
C GLY A 55 18.96 14.08 -12.38
N ILE A 56 18.10 13.08 -12.35
CA ILE A 56 18.17 11.92 -11.44
C ILE A 56 18.52 10.69 -12.28
N SER A 57 19.51 9.90 -11.85
CA SER A 57 19.83 8.64 -12.52
C SER A 57 18.59 7.73 -12.57
N TYR A 58 18.39 7.03 -13.68
CA TYR A 58 17.21 6.19 -13.86
C TYR A 58 17.01 5.17 -12.72
N GLY A 59 18.09 4.56 -12.25
CA GLY A 59 18.05 3.63 -11.13
C GLY A 59 17.51 4.26 -9.84
N ALA A 60 17.91 5.49 -9.55
CA ALA A 60 17.41 6.24 -8.39
C ALA A 60 15.95 6.68 -8.60
N PHE A 61 15.59 7.10 -9.82
CA PHE A 61 14.25 7.56 -10.17
C PHE A 61 13.16 6.51 -9.93
N ILE A 62 13.44 5.23 -10.16
CA ILE A 62 12.46 4.14 -10.00
C ILE A 62 12.28 3.69 -8.54
N ILE A 63 13.18 4.06 -7.61
CA ILE A 63 13.10 3.61 -6.21
C ILE A 63 11.74 3.95 -5.57
N PRO A 64 11.25 5.19 -5.58
CA PRO A 64 9.96 5.53 -4.99
C PRO A 64 8.79 4.76 -5.63
N GLY A 65 8.82 4.57 -6.95
CA GLY A 65 7.81 3.82 -7.68
C GLY A 65 7.74 2.35 -7.28
N LEU A 66 8.90 1.68 -7.15
CA LEU A 66 8.99 0.28 -6.72
C LEU A 66 8.57 0.08 -5.27
N ILE A 67 8.92 1.00 -4.37
CA ILE A 67 8.46 0.97 -2.99
C ILE A 67 6.94 1.09 -2.96
N MET A 68 6.35 2.03 -3.69
CA MET A 68 4.90 2.22 -3.75
C MET A 68 4.19 1.01 -4.36
N LEU A 69 4.72 0.41 -5.44
CA LEU A 69 4.18 -0.82 -6.03
C LEU A 69 4.07 -1.95 -4.99
N SER A 70 5.16 -2.19 -4.26
CA SER A 70 5.20 -3.23 -3.23
C SER A 70 4.29 -2.88 -2.04
N LEU A 71 4.33 -1.63 -1.58
CA LEU A 71 3.54 -1.16 -0.46
C LEU A 71 2.03 -1.28 -0.71
N LEU A 72 1.56 -0.86 -1.90
CA LEU A 72 0.16 -0.95 -2.30
C LEU A 72 -0.33 -2.39 -2.33
N ASN A 73 0.40 -3.27 -3.02
CA ASN A 73 0.04 -4.68 -3.14
C ASN A 73 0.03 -5.39 -1.77
N GLU A 74 1.05 -5.17 -0.94
CA GLU A 74 1.15 -5.80 0.38
C GLU A 74 0.13 -5.26 1.37
N SER A 75 -0.13 -3.95 1.37
CA SER A 75 -1.15 -3.34 2.24
C SER A 75 -2.52 -3.94 1.96
N ILE A 76 -2.90 -4.03 0.68
CA ILE A 76 -4.19 -4.59 0.27
C ILE A 76 -4.25 -6.08 0.58
N SER A 77 -3.25 -6.85 0.16
CA SER A 77 -3.25 -8.32 0.32
C SER A 77 -3.27 -8.73 1.79
N ASN A 78 -2.43 -8.11 2.63
CA ASN A 78 -2.38 -8.43 4.06
C ASN A 78 -3.69 -8.11 4.79
N ALA A 79 -4.29 -6.95 4.52
CA ALA A 79 -5.53 -6.54 5.16
C ALA A 79 -6.73 -7.36 4.67
N SER A 80 -6.83 -7.59 3.35
CA SER A 80 -7.93 -8.37 2.78
C SER A 80 -7.90 -9.82 3.25
N PHE A 81 -6.74 -10.46 3.23
CA PHE A 81 -6.59 -11.82 3.73
C PHE A 81 -6.86 -11.91 5.24
N GLY A 82 -6.40 -10.91 6.02
CA GLY A 82 -6.58 -10.87 7.47
C GLY A 82 -8.04 -10.97 7.89
N ILE A 83 -8.93 -10.18 7.31
CA ILE A 83 -10.35 -10.20 7.65
C ILE A 83 -11.13 -11.30 6.91
N TYR A 84 -10.69 -11.69 5.72
CA TYR A 84 -11.35 -12.75 4.96
C TYR A 84 -11.20 -14.13 5.62
N MET A 85 -10.04 -14.43 6.20
CA MET A 85 -9.80 -15.74 6.85
C MET A 85 -10.79 -16.06 7.98
N PRO A 86 -11.05 -15.17 8.95
CA PRO A 86 -12.11 -15.37 9.94
C PRO A 86 -13.49 -15.55 9.31
N LYS A 87 -13.80 -14.85 8.22
CA LYS A 87 -15.07 -14.97 7.50
C LYS A 87 -15.20 -16.35 6.86
N TRP A 88 -14.16 -16.81 6.16
CA TRP A 88 -14.13 -18.11 5.51
C TRP A 88 -14.17 -19.27 6.51
N ALA A 89 -13.47 -19.16 7.64
CA ALA A 89 -13.43 -20.16 8.70
C ALA A 89 -14.68 -20.13 9.61
N GLY A 90 -15.58 -19.16 9.44
CA GLY A 90 -16.76 -18.99 10.29
C GLY A 90 -16.48 -18.37 11.66
N THR A 91 -15.22 -18.13 12.01
CA THR A 91 -14.83 -17.54 13.32
C THR A 91 -15.14 -16.04 13.41
N ILE A 92 -15.57 -15.42 12.31
CA ILE A 92 -16.01 -14.01 12.32
C ILE A 92 -17.20 -13.80 13.27
N TYR A 93 -18.05 -14.81 13.45
CA TYR A 93 -19.19 -14.72 14.38
C TYR A 93 -18.75 -14.60 15.84
N GLU A 94 -17.64 -15.25 16.21
CA GLU A 94 -17.04 -15.10 17.54
C GLU A 94 -16.53 -13.67 17.75
N LEU A 95 -15.89 -13.09 16.72
CA LEU A 95 -15.44 -11.71 16.73
C LEU A 95 -16.60 -10.71 16.85
N LEU A 96 -17.69 -10.94 16.10
CA LEU A 96 -18.88 -10.07 16.11
C LEU A 96 -19.71 -10.21 17.39
N SER A 97 -19.65 -11.35 18.09
CA SER A 97 -20.33 -11.59 19.37
C SER A 97 -19.54 -11.10 20.59
N ALA A 98 -18.23 -10.90 20.42
CA ALA A 98 -17.39 -10.35 21.47
C ALA A 98 -17.76 -8.88 21.79
N PRO A 99 -17.52 -8.40 23.01
CA PRO A 99 -17.76 -7.00 23.38
C PRO A 99 -16.67 -6.06 22.79
N VAL A 100 -16.57 -6.07 21.46
CA VAL A 100 -15.57 -5.33 20.69
C VAL A 100 -16.29 -4.46 19.67
N SER A 101 -15.95 -3.18 19.61
CA SER A 101 -16.52 -2.26 18.63
C SER A 101 -15.87 -2.47 17.25
N TYR A 102 -16.57 -2.09 16.18
CA TYR A 102 -16.03 -2.16 14.83
C TYR A 102 -14.73 -1.34 14.67
N VAL A 103 -14.60 -0.23 15.40
CA VAL A 103 -13.39 0.60 15.39
C VAL A 103 -12.18 -0.19 15.88
N GLU A 104 -12.34 -0.95 16.95
CA GLU A 104 -11.27 -1.80 17.52
C GLU A 104 -10.87 -2.92 16.57
N VAL A 105 -11.85 -3.54 15.90
CA VAL A 105 -11.61 -4.57 14.88
C VAL A 105 -10.80 -3.98 13.72
N VAL A 106 -11.25 -2.85 13.18
CA VAL A 106 -10.55 -2.16 12.08
C VAL A 106 -9.15 -1.74 12.49
N MET A 107 -8.98 -1.13 13.67
CA MET A 107 -7.66 -0.74 14.18
C MET A 107 -6.70 -1.93 14.32
N GLY A 108 -7.20 -3.08 14.77
CA GLY A 108 -6.40 -4.29 14.91
C GLY A 108 -5.89 -4.83 13.56
N TYR A 109 -6.80 -5.09 12.62
CA TYR A 109 -6.47 -5.65 11.31
C TYR A 109 -5.71 -4.67 10.41
N VAL A 110 -6.24 -3.44 10.26
CA VAL A 110 -5.62 -2.40 9.42
C VAL A 110 -4.28 -1.98 10.00
N GLY A 111 -4.19 -1.80 11.32
CA GLY A 111 -2.94 -1.47 11.99
C GLY A 111 -1.86 -2.53 11.78
N ALA A 112 -2.21 -3.81 11.89
CA ALA A 112 -1.26 -4.90 11.62
C ALA A 112 -0.82 -4.93 10.15
N ALA A 113 -1.76 -4.83 9.20
CA ALA A 113 -1.45 -4.84 7.77
C ALA A 113 -0.57 -3.63 7.38
N ALA A 114 -0.91 -2.43 7.85
CA ALA A 114 -0.11 -1.22 7.63
C ALA A 114 1.31 -1.37 8.21
N SER A 115 1.44 -1.90 9.43
CA SER A 115 2.75 -2.13 10.05
C SER A 115 3.61 -3.12 9.24
N LYS A 116 3.02 -4.20 8.74
CA LYS A 116 3.72 -5.17 7.86
C LYS A 116 4.23 -4.50 6.59
N SER A 117 3.37 -3.73 5.92
CA SER A 117 3.71 -3.03 4.68
C SER A 117 4.76 -1.95 4.91
N LEU A 118 4.72 -1.25 6.04
CA LEU A 118 5.75 -0.28 6.43
C LEU A 118 7.11 -0.95 6.65
N ILE A 119 7.14 -2.08 7.37
CA ILE A 119 8.37 -2.86 7.56
C ILE A 119 8.95 -3.27 6.20
N LEU A 120 8.11 -3.77 5.30
CA LEU A 120 8.54 -4.13 3.95
C LEU A 120 9.05 -2.92 3.17
N GLY A 121 8.35 -1.79 3.19
CA GLY A 121 8.77 -0.55 2.53
C GLY A 121 10.15 -0.08 3.01
N VAL A 122 10.39 -0.13 4.32
CA VAL A 122 11.70 0.20 4.92
C VAL A 122 12.77 -0.82 4.50
N LEU A 123 12.46 -2.11 4.46
CA LEU A 123 13.40 -3.13 4.00
C LEU A 123 13.78 -2.94 2.53
N ILE A 124 12.80 -2.63 1.67
CA ILE A 124 13.06 -2.31 0.26
C ILE A 124 13.91 -1.06 0.14
N LEU A 125 13.65 -0.03 0.94
CA LEU A 125 14.44 1.20 0.98
C LEU A 125 15.92 0.89 1.34
N ILE A 126 16.16 0.10 2.39
CA ILE A 126 17.51 -0.33 2.78
C ILE A 126 18.17 -1.14 1.66
N THR A 127 17.42 -2.07 1.07
CA THR A 127 17.91 -2.91 -0.03
C THR A 127 18.27 -2.08 -1.26
N ALA A 128 17.45 -1.08 -1.62
CA ALA A 128 17.72 -0.18 -2.73
C ALA A 128 19.07 0.51 -2.61
N ARG A 129 19.52 0.85 -1.40
CA ARG A 129 20.83 1.48 -1.14
C ARG A 129 22.01 0.61 -1.56
N LEU A 130 21.83 -0.71 -1.61
CA LEU A 130 22.88 -1.65 -2.04
C LEU A 130 23.08 -1.63 -3.55
N PHE A 131 22.07 -1.24 -4.32
CA PHE A 131 22.09 -1.25 -5.77
C PHE A 131 22.35 0.14 -6.37
N VAL A 132 21.77 1.17 -5.77
CA VAL A 132 21.80 2.54 -6.30
C VAL A 132 21.96 3.55 -5.18
N PRO A 133 22.91 4.51 -5.30
CA PRO A 133 22.96 5.65 -4.40
C PRO A 133 21.74 6.55 -4.63
N TYR A 134 21.10 6.96 -3.55
CA TYR A 134 19.98 7.91 -3.59
C TYR A 134 20.01 8.83 -2.36
N GLU A 135 19.33 9.96 -2.45
CA GLU A 135 19.17 10.92 -1.37
C GLU A 135 17.69 11.09 -1.02
N ILE A 136 17.42 11.52 0.20
CA ILE A 136 16.08 11.83 0.68
C ILE A 136 16.07 13.30 1.10
N ALA A 137 15.49 14.16 0.24
CA ALA A 137 15.44 15.59 0.49
C ALA A 137 14.50 15.94 1.65
N HIS A 138 13.38 15.23 1.78
CA HIS A 138 12.35 15.53 2.77
C HIS A 138 11.95 14.28 3.58
N PRO A 139 12.78 13.81 4.56
CA PRO A 139 12.55 12.55 5.29
C PRO A 139 11.21 12.51 6.03
N PHE A 140 10.78 13.62 6.62
CA PHE A 140 9.49 13.71 7.30
C PHE A 140 8.32 13.44 6.35
N TRP A 141 8.32 14.06 5.18
CA TRP A 141 7.28 13.87 4.17
C TRP A 141 7.30 12.46 3.57
N MET A 142 8.50 11.90 3.41
CA MET A 142 8.65 10.49 3.00
C MET A 142 7.92 9.57 3.96
N LEU A 143 8.14 9.72 5.28
CA LEU A 143 7.44 8.91 6.29
C LEU A 143 5.93 9.17 6.29
N CYS A 144 5.51 10.43 6.13
CA CYS A 144 4.08 10.77 6.03
C CYS A 144 3.40 10.08 4.86
N PHE A 145 3.96 10.16 3.65
CA PHE A 145 3.40 9.49 2.47
C PHE A 145 3.40 7.97 2.63
N LEU A 146 4.49 7.41 3.16
CA LEU A 146 4.61 5.97 3.41
C LEU A 146 3.51 5.49 4.37
N LEU A 147 3.33 6.18 5.50
CA LEU A 147 2.35 5.85 6.52
C LEU A 147 0.92 6.02 6.00
N LEU A 148 0.62 7.17 5.38
CA LEU A 148 -0.71 7.45 4.82
C LEU A 148 -1.09 6.42 3.76
N THR A 149 -0.17 6.07 2.87
CA THR A 149 -0.40 5.06 1.84
C THR A 149 -0.65 3.69 2.47
N ALA A 150 0.20 3.26 3.42
CA ALA A 150 0.05 1.97 4.09
C ALA A 150 -1.30 1.85 4.82
N VAL A 151 -1.71 2.87 5.57
CA VAL A 151 -2.99 2.87 6.30
C VAL A 151 -4.17 2.90 5.34
N THR A 152 -4.15 3.79 4.34
CA THR A 152 -5.26 3.96 3.38
C THR A 152 -5.49 2.68 2.58
N PHE A 153 -4.43 2.07 2.06
CA PHE A 153 -4.56 0.86 1.25
C PHE A 153 -4.76 -0.41 2.08
N SER A 154 -4.33 -0.43 3.33
CA SER A 154 -4.76 -1.48 4.27
C SER A 154 -6.25 -1.38 4.59
N LEU A 155 -6.78 -0.16 4.74
CA LEU A 155 -8.21 0.04 4.95
C LEU A 155 -9.02 -0.35 3.69
N PHE A 156 -8.53 -0.01 2.51
CA PHE A 156 -9.11 -0.45 1.24
C PHE A 156 -9.06 -1.98 1.09
N GLY A 157 -7.93 -2.61 1.43
CA GLY A 157 -7.79 -4.07 1.46
C GLY A 157 -8.76 -4.73 2.44
N PHE A 158 -8.98 -4.13 3.60
CA PHE A 158 -9.96 -4.59 4.57
C PHE A 158 -11.39 -4.61 3.98
N ILE A 159 -11.77 -3.56 3.23
CA ILE A 159 -13.05 -3.50 2.50
C ILE A 159 -13.15 -4.64 1.48
N ILE A 160 -12.08 -4.87 0.71
CA ILE A 160 -12.00 -5.97 -0.27
C ILE A 160 -12.20 -7.33 0.42
N GLY A 161 -11.55 -7.55 1.56
CA GLY A 161 -11.69 -8.80 2.32
C GLY A 161 -13.11 -9.04 2.84
N LEU A 162 -13.83 -7.99 3.24
CA LEU A 162 -15.24 -8.08 3.61
C LEU A 162 -16.13 -8.38 2.38
N TRP A 163 -15.82 -7.77 1.23
CA TRP A 163 -16.59 -7.94 0.01
C TRP A 163 -16.39 -9.31 -0.65
N ALA A 164 -15.19 -9.87 -0.58
CA ALA A 164 -14.83 -11.11 -1.25
C ALA A 164 -15.62 -12.32 -0.70
N ASP A 165 -16.07 -13.18 -1.61
CA ASP A 165 -16.76 -14.42 -1.28
C ASP A 165 -15.86 -15.65 -1.49
N ASP A 166 -14.74 -15.48 -2.21
CA ASP A 166 -13.75 -16.52 -2.50
C ASP A 166 -12.31 -15.96 -2.49
N PHE A 167 -11.32 -16.85 -2.38
CA PHE A 167 -9.91 -16.49 -2.36
C PHE A 167 -9.44 -15.83 -3.67
N GLN A 168 -10.05 -16.17 -4.80
CA GLN A 168 -9.67 -15.62 -6.09
C GLN A 168 -9.96 -14.11 -6.14
N LYS A 169 -11.10 -13.67 -5.59
CA LYS A 169 -11.46 -12.24 -5.53
C LYS A 169 -10.48 -11.40 -4.73
N LEU A 170 -9.79 -11.97 -3.74
CA LEU A 170 -8.75 -11.26 -2.98
C LEU A 170 -7.56 -10.86 -3.85
N GLN A 171 -7.24 -11.65 -4.87
CA GLN A 171 -6.09 -11.43 -5.75
C GLN A 171 -6.42 -10.62 -7.00
N VAL A 172 -7.68 -10.65 -7.43
CA VAL A 172 -8.11 -9.94 -8.66
C VAL A 172 -7.82 -8.45 -8.57
N ILE A 173 -8.18 -7.79 -7.47
CA ILE A 173 -7.99 -6.34 -7.34
C ILE A 173 -6.51 -5.94 -7.29
N PRO A 174 -5.65 -6.53 -6.43
CA PRO A 174 -4.22 -6.23 -6.46
C PRO A 174 -3.57 -6.47 -7.83
N LEU A 175 -3.80 -7.62 -8.44
CA LEU A 175 -3.12 -8.01 -9.67
C LEU A 175 -3.67 -7.33 -10.92
N MET A 176 -5.00 -7.23 -11.05
CA MET A 176 -5.64 -6.75 -12.29
C MET A 176 -5.95 -5.26 -12.28
N VAL A 177 -5.99 -4.62 -11.11
CA VAL A 177 -6.31 -3.20 -10.99
C VAL A 177 -5.13 -2.42 -10.46
N VAL A 178 -4.65 -2.73 -9.25
CA VAL A 178 -3.62 -1.92 -8.58
C VAL A 178 -2.28 -1.99 -9.30
N THR A 179 -1.85 -3.19 -9.71
CA THR A 179 -0.56 -3.34 -10.41
C THR A 179 -0.54 -2.56 -11.74
N PRO A 180 -1.51 -2.71 -12.68
CA PRO A 180 -1.54 -1.89 -13.88
C PRO A 180 -1.64 -0.38 -13.60
N LEU A 181 -2.45 0.03 -12.61
CA LEU A 181 -2.55 1.44 -12.23
C LEU A 181 -1.21 1.98 -11.70
N THR A 182 -0.43 1.16 -10.99
CA THR A 182 0.88 1.57 -10.49
C THR A 182 1.89 1.72 -11.63
N PHE A 183 1.88 0.80 -12.59
CA PHE A 183 2.70 0.94 -13.80
C PHE A 183 2.33 2.19 -14.60
N LEU A 184 1.05 2.40 -14.86
CA LEU A 184 0.54 3.61 -15.52
C LEU A 184 0.65 4.87 -14.64
N GLY A 185 0.87 4.69 -13.35
CA GLY A 185 1.03 5.76 -12.37
C GLY A 185 2.41 6.40 -12.34
N GLY A 186 3.30 6.06 -13.28
CA GLY A 186 4.63 6.65 -13.36
C GLY A 186 5.64 6.01 -12.39
N ALA A 187 5.46 4.72 -12.06
CA ALA A 187 6.43 4.01 -11.22
C ALA A 187 7.82 3.91 -11.87
N PHE A 188 7.87 3.79 -13.20
CA PHE A 188 9.06 3.54 -14.00
C PHE A 188 9.42 4.67 -14.97
N TYR A 189 8.60 5.71 -15.08
CA TYR A 189 8.80 6.85 -15.98
C TYR A 189 8.17 8.11 -15.40
N SER A 190 8.56 9.28 -15.88
CA SER A 190 7.87 10.55 -15.58
C SER A 190 6.65 10.70 -16.50
N ILE A 191 5.55 11.23 -15.98
CA ILE A 191 4.32 11.51 -16.76
C ILE A 191 4.64 12.40 -17.97
N ASN A 192 5.61 13.30 -17.84
CA ASN A 192 6.03 14.20 -18.91
C ASN A 192 6.62 13.48 -20.13
N MET A 193 7.04 12.22 -19.98
CA MET A 193 7.56 11.40 -21.07
C MET A 193 6.45 10.79 -21.95
N LEU A 194 5.19 10.84 -21.49
CA LEU A 194 4.07 10.30 -22.23
C LEU A 194 3.57 11.27 -23.32
N PRO A 195 2.96 10.76 -24.40
CA PRO A 195 2.20 11.58 -25.33
C PRO A 195 1.09 12.36 -24.63
N PRO A 196 0.71 13.58 -25.13
CA PRO A 196 -0.22 14.47 -24.42
C PRO A 196 -1.59 13.86 -24.06
N VAL A 197 -2.08 12.93 -24.87
CA VAL A 197 -3.34 12.21 -24.61
C VAL A 197 -3.19 11.32 -23.37
N TRP A 198 -2.11 10.56 -23.30
CA TRP A 198 -1.82 9.67 -22.17
C TRP A 198 -1.52 10.43 -20.88
N GLN A 199 -0.86 11.60 -20.96
CA GLN A 199 -0.66 12.45 -19.78
C GLN A 199 -2.00 12.80 -19.12
N LYS A 200 -3.01 13.21 -19.93
CA LYS A 200 -4.35 13.53 -19.41
C LYS A 200 -5.06 12.31 -18.82
N ILE A 201 -4.99 11.16 -19.50
CA ILE A 201 -5.60 9.91 -19.01
C ILE A 201 -4.97 9.48 -17.68
N THR A 202 -3.64 9.58 -17.58
CA THR A 202 -2.89 9.20 -16.39
C THR A 202 -3.27 10.04 -15.16
N LEU A 203 -3.66 11.30 -15.33
CA LEU A 203 -4.13 12.14 -14.23
C LEU A 203 -5.45 11.67 -13.58
N PHE A 204 -6.23 10.82 -14.25
CA PHE A 204 -7.38 10.14 -13.62
C PHE A 204 -6.97 8.95 -12.76
N ASN A 205 -5.73 8.52 -12.82
CA ASN A 205 -5.20 7.44 -12.02
C ASN A 205 -4.82 7.93 -10.61
N PRO A 206 -5.49 7.48 -9.53
CA PRO A 206 -5.20 7.95 -8.18
C PRO A 206 -3.78 7.59 -7.71
N VAL A 207 -3.18 6.54 -8.27
CA VAL A 207 -1.84 6.07 -7.89
C VAL A 207 -0.74 7.05 -8.33
N VAL A 208 -0.99 7.84 -9.39
CA VAL A 208 -0.08 8.91 -9.83
C VAL A 208 0.25 9.88 -8.70
N TYR A 209 -0.77 10.32 -7.99
CA TYR A 209 -0.62 11.28 -6.89
C TYR A 209 0.23 10.72 -5.75
N LEU A 210 0.09 9.42 -5.48
CA LEU A 210 0.87 8.74 -4.44
C LEU A 210 2.35 8.64 -4.84
N ILE A 211 2.63 8.17 -6.05
CA ILE A 211 3.99 7.98 -6.54
C ILE A 211 4.68 9.34 -6.70
N SER A 212 3.99 10.32 -7.30
CA SER A 212 4.52 11.67 -7.50
C SER A 212 4.85 12.35 -6.17
N GLY A 213 3.92 12.35 -5.21
CA GLY A 213 4.15 12.93 -3.88
C GLY A 213 5.28 12.23 -3.11
N PHE A 214 5.34 10.90 -3.20
CA PHE A 214 6.40 10.12 -2.57
C PHE A 214 7.77 10.36 -3.24
N ARG A 215 7.82 10.45 -4.58
CA ARG A 215 9.04 10.81 -5.34
C ARG A 215 9.54 12.20 -4.98
N TRP A 216 8.63 13.16 -4.84
CA TRP A 216 8.99 14.50 -4.41
C TRP A 216 9.71 14.50 -3.04
N SER A 217 9.32 13.63 -2.13
CA SER A 217 9.97 13.56 -0.83
C SER A 217 11.43 13.07 -0.91
N PHE A 218 11.80 12.35 -1.97
CA PHE A 218 13.17 11.92 -2.24
C PHE A 218 14.00 13.01 -2.93
N TYR A 219 13.48 13.57 -4.01
CA TYR A 219 14.29 14.36 -4.95
C TYR A 219 13.84 15.80 -5.10
N GLY A 220 12.78 16.23 -4.44
CA GLY A 220 12.18 17.56 -4.64
C GLY A 220 11.46 17.72 -5.97
N VAL A 221 11.44 16.67 -6.83
CA VAL A 221 10.80 16.69 -8.16
C VAL A 221 9.47 15.93 -8.10
N ALA A 222 8.42 16.53 -8.63
CA ALA A 222 7.09 15.95 -8.67
C ALA A 222 6.44 16.13 -10.05
N ASP A 223 5.79 15.10 -10.56
CA ASP A 223 4.99 15.17 -11.79
C ASP A 223 3.67 15.92 -11.55
N VAL A 224 3.17 15.91 -10.31
CA VAL A 224 1.92 16.55 -9.88
C VAL A 224 2.15 17.33 -8.59
N ASN A 225 1.39 18.43 -8.40
CA ASN A 225 1.48 19.23 -7.19
C ASN A 225 1.30 18.38 -5.92
N VAL A 226 2.24 18.51 -4.97
CA VAL A 226 2.30 17.72 -3.73
C VAL A 226 1.07 17.95 -2.84
N GLY A 227 0.51 19.16 -2.81
CA GLY A 227 -0.72 19.45 -2.09
C GLY A 227 -1.92 18.69 -2.65
N VAL A 228 -2.00 18.54 -3.98
CA VAL A 228 -3.03 17.72 -4.64
C VAL A 228 -2.82 16.25 -4.32
N SER A 229 -1.57 15.78 -4.29
CA SER A 229 -1.23 14.41 -3.90
C SER A 229 -1.68 14.09 -2.48
N LEU A 230 -1.42 14.99 -1.52
CA LEU A 230 -1.88 14.83 -0.14
C LEU A 230 -3.41 14.87 -0.04
N ALA A 231 -4.07 15.79 -0.73
CA ALA A 231 -5.53 15.88 -0.75
C ALA A 231 -6.16 14.60 -1.33
N ALA A 232 -5.58 14.04 -2.39
CA ALA A 232 -6.07 12.82 -3.02
C ALA A 232 -6.00 11.61 -2.07
N ILE A 233 -4.87 11.41 -1.37
CA ILE A 233 -4.72 10.29 -0.44
C ILE A 233 -5.62 10.45 0.79
N LEU A 234 -5.72 11.66 1.34
CA LEU A 234 -6.60 11.95 2.48
C LEU A 234 -8.07 11.80 2.09
N GLY A 235 -8.47 12.25 0.91
CA GLY A 235 -9.82 12.06 0.37
C GLY A 235 -10.15 10.58 0.21
N PHE A 236 -9.22 9.78 -0.32
CA PHE A 236 -9.43 8.34 -0.45
C PHE A 236 -9.46 7.62 0.91
N LEU A 237 -8.64 8.05 1.88
CA LEU A 237 -8.70 7.55 3.25
C LEU A 237 -10.08 7.81 3.89
N VAL A 238 -10.58 9.04 3.78
CA VAL A 238 -11.91 9.41 4.30
C VAL A 238 -13.00 8.58 3.61
N LEU A 239 -12.94 8.42 2.30
CA LEU A 239 -13.87 7.57 1.55
C LEU A 239 -13.88 6.14 2.09
N CYS A 240 -12.72 5.54 2.26
CA CYS A 240 -12.61 4.19 2.82
C CYS A 240 -13.18 4.11 4.25
N MET A 241 -12.91 5.11 5.11
CA MET A 241 -13.49 5.15 6.46
C MET A 241 -15.03 5.22 6.43
N VAL A 242 -15.59 6.04 5.54
CA VAL A 242 -17.04 6.15 5.35
C VAL A 242 -17.63 4.81 4.88
N VAL A 243 -16.99 4.14 3.93
CA VAL A 243 -17.43 2.83 3.42
C VAL A 243 -17.38 1.78 4.53
N VAL A 244 -16.32 1.72 5.32
CA VAL A 244 -16.21 0.79 6.46
C VAL A 244 -17.29 1.07 7.49
N TRP A 245 -17.49 2.32 7.86
CA TRP A 245 -18.59 2.72 8.77
C TRP A 245 -19.95 2.27 8.24
N TRP A 246 -20.23 2.48 6.95
CA TRP A 246 -21.47 2.07 6.31
C TRP A 246 -21.67 0.54 6.34
N ILE A 247 -20.61 -0.24 6.03
CA ILE A 247 -20.63 -1.71 6.08
C ILE A 247 -21.02 -2.20 7.48
N PHE A 248 -20.36 -1.70 8.51
CA PHE A 248 -20.66 -2.13 9.89
C PHE A 248 -22.02 -1.65 10.38
N ARG A 249 -22.50 -0.50 9.93
CA ARG A 249 -23.83 0.01 10.28
C ARG A 249 -24.95 -0.80 9.63
N THR A 250 -24.78 -1.22 8.38
CA THR A 250 -25.78 -1.96 7.61
C THR A 250 -25.69 -3.48 7.80
N GLY A 251 -24.56 -3.97 8.27
CA GLY A 251 -24.26 -5.41 8.33
C GLY A 251 -24.00 -6.05 6.96
N TRP A 252 -23.80 -5.23 5.92
CA TRP A 252 -23.59 -5.71 4.56
C TRP A 252 -22.36 -6.59 4.44
N LYS A 253 -22.51 -7.82 3.91
CA LYS A 253 -21.43 -8.81 3.72
C LYS A 253 -20.69 -9.22 5.02
N LEU A 254 -21.14 -8.81 6.19
CA LEU A 254 -20.59 -9.30 7.47
C LEU A 254 -21.12 -10.68 7.84
N LYS A 255 -22.33 -11.01 7.35
CA LYS A 255 -22.98 -12.31 7.50
C LYS A 255 -23.15 -12.89 6.09
N SER A 256 -22.44 -13.92 5.78
CA SER A 256 -22.61 -14.75 4.58
C SER A 256 -23.47 -15.94 4.90
#